data_130c25466e198d769ef67b46f47d9187
#
_entry.id   130c25466e198d769ef67b46f47d9187
#
_cell.length_a   1.000
_cell.length_b   1.000
_cell.length_c   1.000
_cell.angle_alpha   90.00
_cell.angle_beta   90.00
_cell.angle_gamma   90.00
#
_symmetry.space_group_name_H-M   'P 1'
#
loop_
_entity.id
_entity.type
_entity.pdbx_description
1 polymer ?
#
loop_
_entity_poly.entity_id
_entity_poly.type
_entity_poly.pdbx_seq_one_letter_code
_entity_poly.pdbx_strand_id
1 'polypeptide(L)'
;MDSKTPFNKDNGTKISFSELVELIGTTCDYKFCIIDETIDEELMALAAKHGIDLTGYKHVIETSGIQHAEKRHGKQSNDRTPLTLEDYLLIPYIIKNRDKISFSPSKTAFRGNNVVLYEKKVGFQYVYVEEYRDGKHKSLAFKSFRKRETESPSE
;
A
#
# COMPACT_ATOMS: atom_id res chain seq x y z
N MET A 1 13.44 -19.85 4.18
CA MET A 1 13.23 -18.51 3.66
C MET A 1 12.35 -17.70 4.60
N ASP A 2 12.74 -16.52 4.88
CA ASP A 2 12.00 -15.65 5.77
C ASP A 2 10.86 -14.96 5.02
N SER A 3 9.63 -15.35 5.34
CA SER A 3 8.45 -14.77 4.71
C SER A 3 8.24 -13.31 5.10
N LYS A 4 8.98 -12.81 6.08
CA LYS A 4 8.89 -11.42 6.52
C LYS A 4 9.90 -10.52 5.83
N THR A 5 10.69 -11.07 4.93
CA THR A 5 11.66 -10.30 4.19
C THR A 5 10.95 -9.21 3.40
N PRO A 6 11.41 -7.96 3.49
CA PRO A 6 10.86 -6.90 2.66
C PRO A 6 11.00 -7.19 1.18
N PHE A 7 10.31 -6.41 0.34
CA PHE A 7 10.38 -6.57 -1.10
C PHE A 7 11.79 -6.90 -1.54
N ASN A 8 11.91 -8.01 -2.25
CA ASN A 8 13.19 -8.49 -2.74
C ASN A 8 12.95 -9.20 -4.07
N LYS A 9 13.22 -8.51 -5.16
CA LYS A 9 12.96 -9.05 -6.49
C LYS A 9 13.82 -10.26 -6.83
N ASP A 10 14.86 -10.55 -6.05
CA ASP A 10 15.66 -11.74 -6.25
C ASP A 10 14.99 -12.99 -5.67
N ASN A 11 14.05 -12.82 -4.76
CA ASN A 11 13.36 -13.92 -4.09
C ASN A 11 11.91 -14.09 -4.50
N GLY A 12 11.38 -13.23 -5.33
CA GLY A 12 9.99 -13.29 -5.72
C GLY A 12 9.78 -13.12 -7.20
N THR A 13 8.62 -13.52 -7.65
CA THR A 13 8.22 -13.39 -9.05
C THR A 13 7.49 -12.06 -9.23
N LYS A 14 7.94 -11.30 -10.20
CA LYS A 14 7.25 -10.05 -10.57
C LYS A 14 6.05 -10.39 -11.42
N ILE A 15 4.90 -9.84 -11.06
CA ILE A 15 3.66 -10.05 -11.79
C ILE A 15 2.99 -8.70 -12.06
N SER A 16 1.99 -8.71 -12.93
CA SER A 16 1.23 -7.49 -13.21
C SER A 16 0.25 -7.21 -12.08
N PHE A 17 -0.26 -5.98 -12.05
CA PHE A 17 -1.24 -5.61 -11.04
C PHE A 17 -2.52 -6.45 -11.18
N SER A 18 -2.98 -6.69 -12.40
CA SER A 18 -4.18 -7.50 -12.60
C SER A 18 -3.96 -8.93 -12.12
N GLU A 19 -2.79 -9.51 -12.37
CA GLU A 19 -2.46 -10.84 -11.87
C GLU A 19 -2.45 -10.87 -10.34
N LEU A 20 -1.90 -9.82 -9.73
CA LEU A 20 -1.88 -9.72 -8.28
C LEU A 20 -3.29 -9.71 -7.70
N VAL A 21 -4.18 -8.92 -8.30
CA VAL A 21 -5.57 -8.83 -7.84
C VAL A 21 -6.27 -10.18 -7.95
N GLU A 22 -5.99 -10.95 -9.00
CA GLU A 22 -6.57 -12.28 -9.15
C GLU A 22 -6.13 -13.27 -8.07
N LEU A 23 -4.99 -13.00 -7.43
CA LEU A 23 -4.47 -13.86 -6.37
C LEU A 23 -5.01 -13.51 -4.98
N ILE A 24 -5.81 -12.45 -4.88
CA ILE A 24 -6.35 -12.05 -3.58
C ILE A 24 -7.26 -13.15 -3.05
N GLY A 25 -7.02 -13.53 -1.80
CA GLY A 25 -7.78 -14.60 -1.16
C GLY A 25 -7.21 -15.99 -1.40
N THR A 26 -6.13 -16.12 -2.17
CA THR A 26 -5.48 -17.39 -2.40
C THR A 26 -4.15 -17.45 -1.65
N THR A 27 -3.68 -18.66 -1.38
CA THR A 27 -2.31 -18.85 -0.88
C THR A 27 -1.40 -19.05 -2.08
N CYS A 28 -0.29 -18.36 -2.09
CA CYS A 28 0.65 -18.47 -3.19
C CYS A 28 2.05 -18.17 -2.71
N ASP A 29 3.03 -18.47 -3.57
CA ASP A 29 4.40 -18.10 -3.32
C ASP A 29 4.53 -16.58 -3.31
N TYR A 30 5.59 -16.10 -2.71
CA TYR A 30 5.86 -14.67 -2.69
C TYR A 30 5.93 -14.12 -4.10
N LYS A 31 5.13 -13.10 -4.37
CA LYS A 31 5.11 -12.38 -5.64
C LYS A 31 4.97 -10.90 -5.35
N PHE A 32 5.33 -10.08 -6.30
CA PHE A 32 5.22 -8.64 -6.13
C PHE A 32 4.83 -7.97 -7.44
N CYS A 33 4.25 -6.79 -7.30
CA CYS A 33 3.85 -5.95 -8.43
C CYS A 33 4.39 -4.55 -8.21
N ILE A 34 5.00 -3.97 -9.24
CA ILE A 34 5.36 -2.56 -9.24
C ILE A 34 4.19 -1.83 -9.88
N ILE A 35 3.43 -1.11 -9.07
CA ILE A 35 2.22 -0.44 -9.57
C ILE A 35 2.51 0.91 -10.17
N ASP A 36 3.63 1.52 -9.81
CA ASP A 36 4.08 2.78 -10.41
C ASP A 36 5.57 2.92 -10.16
N GLU A 37 6.31 3.21 -11.22
CA GLU A 37 7.77 3.39 -11.12
C GLU A 37 8.16 4.83 -10.85
N THR A 38 7.18 5.72 -10.73
CA THR A 38 7.45 7.15 -10.52
C THR A 38 6.87 7.61 -9.19
N ILE A 39 7.57 8.56 -8.58
CA ILE A 39 7.10 9.22 -7.36
C ILE A 39 6.77 10.66 -7.75
N ASP A 40 5.56 11.11 -7.43
CA ASP A 40 5.17 12.47 -7.82
C ASP A 40 5.87 13.54 -6.98
N GLU A 41 5.79 14.76 -7.48
CA GLU A 41 6.52 15.89 -6.88
C GLU A 41 6.10 16.20 -5.44
N GLU A 42 4.81 16.09 -5.15
CA GLU A 42 4.34 16.38 -3.80
C GLU A 42 4.92 15.40 -2.79
N LEU A 43 4.92 14.12 -3.14
CA LEU A 43 5.47 13.08 -2.27
C LEU A 43 6.98 13.25 -2.12
N MET A 44 7.68 13.59 -3.21
CA MET A 44 9.11 13.88 -3.14
C MET A 44 9.39 15.00 -2.14
N ALA A 45 8.60 16.06 -2.20
CA ALA A 45 8.78 17.20 -1.32
C ALA A 45 8.49 16.84 0.14
N LEU A 46 7.45 16.05 0.40
CA LEU A 46 7.13 15.62 1.75
C LEU A 46 8.27 14.79 2.35
N ALA A 47 8.80 13.85 1.58
CA ALA A 47 9.91 13.03 2.06
C ALA A 47 11.15 13.88 2.31
N ALA A 48 11.41 14.85 1.46
CA ALA A 48 12.57 15.74 1.61
C ALA A 48 12.53 16.51 2.93
N LYS A 49 11.34 16.86 3.41
CA LYS A 49 11.21 17.52 4.72
C LYS A 49 11.69 16.64 5.87
N HIS A 50 11.76 15.34 5.65
CA HIS A 50 12.25 14.38 6.63
C HIS A 50 13.66 13.91 6.30
N GLY A 51 14.34 14.60 5.37
CA GLY A 51 15.70 14.25 4.97
C GLY A 51 15.79 13.03 4.09
N ILE A 52 14.72 12.67 3.43
CA ILE A 52 14.65 11.45 2.61
C ILE A 52 14.49 11.82 1.14
N ASP A 53 15.34 11.23 0.30
CA ASP A 53 15.29 11.40 -1.16
C ASP A 53 14.68 10.14 -1.77
N LEU A 54 13.53 10.29 -2.39
CA LEU A 54 12.81 9.17 -3.01
C LEU A 54 13.18 8.93 -4.47
N THR A 55 14.27 9.51 -4.94
CA THR A 55 14.74 9.25 -6.31
C THR A 55 14.99 7.75 -6.49
N GLY A 56 14.39 7.18 -7.54
CA GLY A 56 14.56 5.75 -7.83
C GLY A 56 13.62 4.83 -7.07
N TYR A 57 12.79 5.37 -6.20
CA TYR A 57 11.82 4.55 -5.48
C TYR A 57 10.62 4.22 -6.36
N LYS A 58 9.95 3.13 -6.02
CA LYS A 58 8.79 2.64 -6.76
C LYS A 58 7.70 2.26 -5.78
N HIS A 59 6.46 2.36 -6.22
CA HIS A 59 5.32 1.86 -5.46
C HIS A 59 5.18 0.37 -5.72
N VAL A 60 5.21 -0.44 -4.66
CA VAL A 60 5.24 -1.90 -4.77
C VAL A 60 4.16 -2.51 -3.89
N ILE A 61 3.49 -3.54 -4.40
CA ILE A 61 2.58 -4.36 -3.60
C ILE A 61 3.11 -5.78 -3.60
N GLU A 62 3.27 -6.34 -2.41
CA GLU A 62 3.70 -7.73 -2.23
C GLU A 62 2.51 -8.57 -1.84
N THR A 63 2.51 -9.85 -2.24
CA THR A 63 1.40 -10.76 -1.89
C THR A 63 1.22 -10.88 -0.39
N SER A 64 2.31 -10.83 0.38
CA SER A 64 2.22 -10.87 1.84
C SER A 64 1.43 -9.69 2.38
N GLY A 65 1.60 -8.51 1.78
CA GLY A 65 0.84 -7.32 2.19
C GLY A 65 -0.65 -7.48 1.92
N ILE A 66 -0.99 -8.00 0.74
CA ILE A 66 -2.39 -8.25 0.39
C ILE A 66 -3.01 -9.28 1.32
N GLN A 67 -2.29 -10.36 1.61
CA GLN A 67 -2.80 -11.39 2.52
C GLN A 67 -3.06 -10.82 3.91
N HIS A 68 -2.18 -9.95 4.38
CA HIS A 68 -2.35 -9.28 5.66
C HIS A 68 -3.59 -8.37 5.66
N ALA A 69 -3.78 -7.62 4.58
CA ALA A 69 -4.93 -6.74 4.46
C ALA A 69 -6.24 -7.52 4.41
N GLU A 70 -6.25 -8.65 3.68
CA GLU A 70 -7.44 -9.50 3.62
C GLU A 70 -7.80 -10.09 4.98
N LYS A 71 -6.78 -10.50 5.73
CA LYS A 71 -7.01 -11.06 7.06
C LYS A 71 -7.63 -10.02 7.98
N ARG A 72 -7.19 -8.78 7.90
CA ARG A 72 -7.64 -7.72 8.81
C ARG A 72 -8.90 -7.01 8.33
N HIS A 73 -9.03 -6.82 7.03
CA HIS A 73 -10.07 -5.95 6.47
C HIS A 73 -10.82 -6.55 5.31
N GLY A 74 -10.56 -7.81 4.98
CA GLY A 74 -11.18 -8.45 3.84
C GLY A 74 -12.52 -9.10 4.17
N LYS A 75 -12.97 -9.91 3.23
CA LYS A 75 -14.31 -10.49 3.26
C LYS A 75 -14.61 -11.33 4.49
N GLN A 76 -13.59 -11.99 5.05
CA GLN A 76 -13.78 -12.86 6.21
C GLN A 76 -13.35 -12.20 7.51
N SER A 77 -13.07 -10.91 7.47
CA SER A 77 -12.71 -10.16 8.65
C SER A 77 -13.96 -9.72 9.40
N ASN A 78 -13.75 -9.11 10.58
CA ASN A 78 -14.84 -8.55 11.35
C ASN A 78 -15.14 -7.09 11.00
N ASP A 79 -14.56 -6.60 9.92
CA ASP A 79 -14.79 -5.22 9.48
C ASP A 79 -16.24 -5.03 9.06
N ARG A 80 -16.80 -3.89 9.42
CA ARG A 80 -18.13 -3.52 8.98
C ARG A 80 -18.19 -3.29 7.49
N THR A 81 -17.07 -2.87 6.91
CA THR A 81 -16.99 -2.54 5.50
C THR A 81 -15.78 -3.27 4.92
N PRO A 82 -15.91 -4.58 4.66
CA PRO A 82 -14.76 -5.34 4.17
C PRO A 82 -14.35 -4.95 2.77
N LEU A 83 -13.05 -5.07 2.50
CA LEU A 83 -12.49 -4.79 1.19
C LEU A 83 -12.97 -5.82 0.15
N THR A 84 -13.20 -5.33 -1.06
CA THR A 84 -13.58 -6.15 -2.21
C THR A 84 -12.46 -6.09 -3.25
N LEU A 85 -12.54 -6.95 -4.27
CA LEU A 85 -11.56 -6.91 -5.35
C LEU A 85 -11.54 -5.56 -6.05
N GLU A 86 -12.72 -4.96 -6.22
CA GLU A 86 -12.83 -3.66 -6.85
C GLU A 86 -12.12 -2.57 -6.06
N ASP A 87 -12.13 -2.70 -4.73
CA ASP A 87 -11.40 -1.75 -3.88
C ASP A 87 -9.90 -1.78 -4.18
N TYR A 88 -9.33 -3.00 -4.30
CA TYR A 88 -7.90 -3.11 -4.58
C TYR A 88 -7.56 -2.49 -5.93
N LEU A 89 -8.44 -2.59 -6.90
CA LEU A 89 -8.20 -2.00 -8.21
C LEU A 89 -8.13 -0.48 -8.17
N LEU A 90 -8.66 0.14 -7.11
CA LEU A 90 -8.60 1.59 -6.95
C LEU A 90 -7.26 2.10 -6.44
N ILE A 91 -6.38 1.22 -5.97
CA ILE A 91 -5.14 1.67 -5.34
C ILE A 91 -4.34 2.66 -6.18
N PRO A 92 -4.06 2.41 -7.47
CA PRO A 92 -3.32 3.39 -8.26
C PRO A 92 -4.04 4.75 -8.35
N TYR A 93 -5.37 4.71 -8.46
CA TYR A 93 -6.17 5.93 -8.49
C TYR A 93 -6.08 6.70 -7.18
N ILE A 94 -6.13 5.96 -6.05
CA ILE A 94 -6.04 6.58 -4.72
C ILE A 94 -4.69 7.28 -4.55
N ILE A 95 -3.63 6.63 -4.96
CA ILE A 95 -2.29 7.22 -4.86
C ILE A 95 -2.21 8.51 -5.66
N LYS A 96 -2.72 8.50 -6.89
CA LYS A 96 -2.61 9.67 -7.78
C LYS A 96 -3.59 10.78 -7.46
N ASN A 97 -4.74 10.44 -6.90
CA ASN A 97 -5.82 11.41 -6.70
C ASN A 97 -6.21 11.57 -5.24
N ARG A 98 -5.28 11.30 -4.33
CA ARG A 98 -5.53 11.42 -2.89
C ARG A 98 -6.03 12.81 -2.52
N ASP A 99 -6.90 12.84 -1.52
CA ASP A 99 -7.38 14.09 -0.95
C ASP A 99 -6.38 14.61 0.08
N LYS A 100 -5.69 13.67 0.77
CA LYS A 100 -4.67 13.99 1.75
C LYS A 100 -3.53 13.01 1.62
N ILE A 101 -2.33 13.48 1.95
CA ILE A 101 -1.14 12.64 1.99
C ILE A 101 -0.28 13.08 3.16
N SER A 102 0.34 12.12 3.85
CA SER A 102 1.29 12.43 4.90
C SER A 102 2.46 11.47 4.84
N PHE A 103 3.58 11.89 5.40
CA PHE A 103 4.80 11.11 5.46
C PHE A 103 5.37 11.29 6.86
N SER A 104 5.39 10.22 7.66
CA SER A 104 5.79 10.31 9.06
C SER A 104 6.24 8.97 9.61
N PRO A 105 7.03 8.95 10.70
CA PRO A 105 7.42 7.71 11.34
C PRO A 105 6.21 6.97 11.90
N SER A 106 6.26 5.65 11.91
CA SER A 106 5.19 4.84 12.44
C SER A 106 5.75 3.77 13.38
N LYS A 107 5.17 3.65 14.56
CA LYS A 107 5.58 2.65 15.53
C LYS A 107 5.25 1.22 15.05
N THR A 108 4.29 1.09 14.16
CA THR A 108 3.90 -0.22 13.64
C THR A 108 4.67 -0.62 12.40
N ALA A 109 5.48 0.28 11.85
CA ALA A 109 6.31 -0.02 10.70
C ALA A 109 7.60 -0.70 11.14
N PHE A 110 8.23 -1.42 10.21
CA PHE A 110 9.48 -2.11 10.48
C PHE A 110 10.53 -1.09 10.95
N ARG A 111 11.08 -1.31 12.13
CA ARG A 111 12.09 -0.45 12.75
C ARG A 111 11.64 1.01 12.90
N GLY A 112 10.33 1.26 12.99
CA GLY A 112 9.83 2.62 13.11
C GLY A 112 10.00 3.45 11.85
N ASN A 113 10.11 2.81 10.71
CA ASN A 113 10.28 3.51 9.43
C ASN A 113 9.12 4.46 9.17
N ASN A 114 9.38 5.44 8.31
CA ASN A 114 8.33 6.33 7.86
C ASN A 114 7.30 5.59 7.03
N VAL A 115 6.08 6.06 7.06
CA VAL A 115 5.01 5.57 6.21
C VAL A 115 4.40 6.72 5.44
N VAL A 116 3.90 6.40 4.25
CA VAL A 116 3.11 7.33 3.45
C VAL A 116 1.66 6.95 3.65
N LEU A 117 0.84 7.88 4.06
CA LEU A 117 -0.58 7.63 4.27
C LEU A 117 -1.37 8.45 3.27
N TYR A 118 -2.18 7.76 2.48
CA TYR A 118 -3.04 8.39 1.47
C TYR A 118 -4.49 8.26 1.90
N GLU A 119 -5.24 9.33 1.80
CA GLU A 119 -6.67 9.30 2.08
C GLU A 119 -7.42 9.77 0.86
N LYS A 120 -8.47 9.05 0.51
CA LYS A 120 -9.29 9.39 -0.65
C LYS A 120 -10.74 9.04 -0.36
N LYS A 121 -11.62 10.01 -0.57
CA LYS A 121 -13.06 9.78 -0.47
C LYS A 121 -13.61 9.59 -1.87
N VAL A 122 -14.10 8.41 -2.15
CA VAL A 122 -14.81 8.09 -3.39
C VAL A 122 -15.80 6.99 -3.07
N GLY A 123 -17.04 7.38 -2.74
CA GLY A 123 -18.02 6.46 -2.20
C GLY A 123 -17.75 6.12 -0.75
N PHE A 124 -16.60 5.50 -0.49
CA PHE A 124 -16.10 5.22 0.85
C PHE A 124 -14.91 6.10 1.14
N GLN A 125 -14.53 6.16 2.40
CA GLN A 125 -13.30 6.80 2.82
C GLN A 125 -12.21 5.75 2.82
N TYR A 126 -11.28 5.84 1.88
CA TYR A 126 -10.18 4.90 1.76
C TYR A 126 -8.94 5.42 2.46
N VAL A 127 -8.22 4.51 3.09
CA VAL A 127 -6.90 4.79 3.67
C VAL A 127 -5.94 3.74 3.16
N TYR A 128 -4.94 4.18 2.43
CA TYR A 128 -3.90 3.32 1.88
C TYR A 128 -2.57 3.74 2.47
N VAL A 129 -1.80 2.79 2.98
CA VAL A 129 -0.54 3.09 3.66
C VAL A 129 0.59 2.30 3.02
N GLU A 130 1.68 2.99 2.72
CA GLU A 130 2.90 2.37 2.22
C GLU A 130 4.02 2.57 3.24
N GLU A 131 4.90 1.58 3.34
CA GLU A 131 6.06 1.65 4.21
C GLU A 131 7.29 2.02 3.39
N TYR A 132 8.03 3.01 3.89
CA TYR A 132 9.29 3.42 3.28
C TYR A 132 10.35 2.36 3.60
N ARG A 133 10.98 1.82 2.57
CA ARG A 133 12.03 0.83 2.72
C ARG A 133 13.25 1.27 1.93
N ASP A 134 14.33 1.54 2.64
CA ASP A 134 15.56 2.09 2.06
C ASP A 134 16.63 1.05 1.79
N GLY A 135 16.25 -0.22 1.77
CA GLY A 135 17.19 -1.29 1.51
C GLY A 135 17.67 -1.34 0.08
N LYS A 136 18.26 -2.48 -0.29
CA LYS A 136 18.86 -2.69 -1.61
C LYS A 136 17.86 -2.39 -2.74
N HIS A 137 16.60 -2.73 -2.54
CA HIS A 137 15.53 -2.47 -3.52
C HIS A 137 14.63 -1.39 -2.98
N LYS A 138 14.93 -0.16 -3.35
CA LYS A 138 14.21 1.02 -2.86
C LYS A 138 12.73 0.95 -3.21
N SER A 139 11.88 0.96 -2.20
CA SER A 139 10.45 0.80 -2.44
C SER A 139 9.59 1.52 -1.40
N LEU A 140 8.42 1.92 -1.85
CA LEU A 140 7.30 2.29 -0.99
C LEU A 140 6.37 1.09 -1.08
N ALA A 141 6.37 0.24 -0.07
CA ALA A 141 5.70 -1.06 -0.11
C ALA A 141 4.36 -1.03 0.60
N PHE A 142 3.36 -1.65 0.00
CA PHE A 142 2.04 -1.79 0.59
C PHE A 142 2.17 -2.25 2.04
N LYS A 143 1.56 -1.50 2.95
CA LYS A 143 1.54 -1.86 4.36
C LYS A 143 0.13 -2.17 4.83
N SER A 144 -0.84 -1.32 4.52
CA SER A 144 -2.22 -1.57 4.90
C SER A 144 -3.19 -0.84 3.98
N PHE A 145 -4.41 -1.35 3.94
CA PHE A 145 -5.47 -0.77 3.12
C PHE A 145 -6.79 -1.07 3.80
N ARG A 146 -7.62 -0.05 3.91
CA ARG A 146 -8.94 -0.23 4.50
C ARG A 146 -9.88 0.84 3.98
N LYS A 147 -11.17 0.59 4.14
CA LYS A 147 -12.19 1.59 3.83
C LYS A 147 -13.20 1.63 4.96
N ARG A 148 -13.91 2.74 5.04
CA ARG A 148 -15.01 2.87 6.00
C ARG A 148 -16.11 3.66 5.33
N GLU A 149 -17.32 3.52 5.86
CA GLU A 149 -18.43 4.32 5.38
C GLU A 149 -18.15 5.78 5.72
N THR A 150 -18.44 6.65 4.78
CA THR A 150 -18.32 8.07 5.05
C THR A 150 -19.53 8.50 5.83
N GLU A 151 -19.32 9.37 6.82
CA GLU A 151 -20.43 9.99 7.45
C GLU A 151 -21.12 10.84 6.40
N SER A 152 -22.36 10.52 6.19
CA SER A 152 -23.17 11.32 5.34
C SER A 152 -23.31 12.67 6.03
N PRO A 153 -22.77 13.75 5.46
CA PRO A 153 -23.09 15.04 6.03
C PRO A 153 -24.59 15.09 5.96
N SER A 154 -25.18 15.25 7.07
CA SER A 154 -26.62 15.30 7.06
C SER A 154 -27.02 16.41 6.15
N GLU A 155 -27.36 16.02 5.04
CA GLU A 155 -27.86 16.99 4.11
C GLU A 155 -29.31 17.06 4.26
#